data_5b75e9d102be43720b379e328f51a53f
#
_entry.id   5b75e9d102be43720b379e328f51a53f
#
_cell.length_a   1.000
_cell.length_b   1.000
_cell.length_c   1.000
_cell.angle_alpha   90.00
_cell.angle_beta   90.00
_cell.angle_gamma   90.00
#
_symmetry.space_group_name_H-M   'P 1'
#
loop_
_entity.id
_entity.type
_entity.pdbx_description
1 polymer ?
#
loop_
_entity_poly.entity_id
_entity_poly.type
_entity_poly.pdbx_seq_one_letter_code
_entity_poly.pdbx_strand_id
1 'polypeptide(L)'
;MSITGKFQTAFLQYRTEQIAAQRLHDPDLTPEANRRRQADARAAARAKLRDAIPQRPDGPDPRQAVMDQIKPTTADQIAVLAHEQAKINALIDNGSNVLQLIDQADERRLTALADWAETSDRVLSSPDPEAAQAELRDRVFDRLADLGHEDAVKAQETAQDRELTLAVADALEGLARGELNGGAMTTIYRTDPDTYRGTFGANLPTADRQTLAEADRAAQRDALHEQQADQQRDRMGRDQ
;
A
#
# COMPACT_ATOMS: atom_id res chain seq x y z
N MET A 1 3.44 -4.69 19.60
CA MET A 1 3.73 -5.53 18.42
C MET A 1 3.55 -4.65 17.21
N SER A 2 4.56 -4.56 16.32
CA SER A 2 4.50 -3.75 15.09
C SER A 2 3.43 -4.29 14.12
N ILE A 3 2.99 -3.47 13.16
CA ILE A 3 2.02 -3.90 12.14
C ILE A 3 2.59 -5.04 11.28
N THR A 4 3.89 -4.99 10.96
CA THR A 4 4.60 -6.05 10.24
C THR A 4 4.71 -7.35 11.06
N GLY A 5 4.92 -7.25 12.38
CA GLY A 5 4.89 -8.41 13.25
C GLY A 5 3.50 -9.08 13.35
N LYS A 6 2.42 -8.29 13.29
CA LYS A 6 1.04 -8.83 13.18
C LYS A 6 0.84 -9.54 11.83
N PHE A 7 1.31 -8.93 10.73
CA PHE A 7 1.30 -9.54 9.40
C PHE A 7 2.03 -10.89 9.40
N GLN A 8 3.26 -10.94 9.91
CA GLN A 8 4.04 -12.17 9.99
C GLN A 8 3.29 -13.27 10.74
N THR A 9 2.74 -12.93 11.91
CA THR A 9 1.98 -13.88 12.73
C THR A 9 0.78 -14.43 12.00
N ALA A 10 -0.04 -13.55 11.40
CA ALA A 10 -1.24 -13.94 10.65
C ALA A 10 -0.90 -14.81 9.43
N PHE A 11 0.15 -14.43 8.68
CA PHE A 11 0.62 -15.16 7.52
C PHE A 11 1.10 -16.57 7.87
N LEU A 12 1.99 -16.69 8.87
CA LEU A 12 2.54 -17.98 9.28
C LEU A 12 1.46 -18.89 9.87
N GLN A 13 0.54 -18.34 10.66
CA GLN A 13 -0.60 -19.09 11.18
C GLN A 13 -1.48 -19.61 10.03
N TYR A 14 -1.84 -18.75 9.08
CA TYR A 14 -2.61 -19.13 7.91
C TYR A 14 -1.95 -20.27 7.12
N ARG A 15 -0.63 -20.17 6.86
CA ARG A 15 0.13 -21.22 6.17
C ARG A 15 0.12 -22.55 6.93
N THR A 16 0.29 -22.51 8.24
CA THR A 16 0.24 -23.70 9.09
C THR A 16 -1.13 -24.36 9.04
N GLU A 17 -2.20 -23.57 9.14
CA GLU A 17 -3.57 -24.08 9.09
C GLU A 17 -3.93 -24.64 7.69
N GLN A 18 -3.41 -24.04 6.60
CA GLN A 18 -3.59 -24.56 5.24
C GLN A 18 -2.92 -25.94 5.07
N ILE A 19 -1.70 -26.09 5.57
CA ILE A 19 -1.00 -27.39 5.55
C ILE A 19 -1.76 -28.42 6.38
N ALA A 20 -2.23 -28.05 7.57
CA ALA A 20 -2.99 -28.92 8.44
C ALA A 20 -4.32 -29.36 7.77
N ALA A 21 -5.03 -28.43 7.14
CA ALA A 21 -6.27 -28.71 6.43
C ALA A 21 -6.06 -29.71 5.28
N GLN A 22 -4.97 -29.57 4.50
CA GLN A 22 -4.65 -30.47 3.39
C GLN A 22 -4.31 -31.89 3.86
N ARG A 23 -3.74 -32.01 5.07
CA ARG A 23 -3.40 -33.30 5.67
C ARG A 23 -4.55 -33.99 6.39
N LEU A 24 -5.70 -33.31 6.55
CA LEU A 24 -6.88 -33.94 7.15
C LEU A 24 -7.31 -35.14 6.32
N HIS A 25 -7.26 -36.31 6.92
CA HIS A 25 -7.72 -37.56 6.33
C HIS A 25 -8.27 -38.45 7.45
N ASP A 26 -9.46 -38.94 7.25
CA ASP A 26 -10.13 -39.88 8.17
C ASP A 26 -10.42 -41.15 7.34
N PRO A 27 -9.82 -42.30 7.71
CA PRO A 27 -9.99 -43.54 6.97
C PRO A 27 -11.43 -44.08 7.02
N ASP A 28 -12.22 -43.65 8.02
CA ASP A 28 -13.60 -44.08 8.19
C ASP A 28 -14.57 -43.24 7.35
N LEU A 29 -14.11 -42.18 6.71
CA LEU A 29 -14.92 -41.31 5.87
C LEU A 29 -14.72 -41.61 4.37
N THR A 30 -15.77 -41.34 3.60
CA THR A 30 -15.67 -41.41 2.14
C THR A 30 -14.71 -40.35 1.61
N PRO A 31 -14.12 -40.53 0.41
CA PRO A 31 -13.24 -39.50 -0.19
C PRO A 31 -13.94 -38.14 -0.35
N GLU A 32 -15.26 -38.11 -0.56
CA GLU A 32 -16.03 -36.87 -0.67
C GLU A 32 -16.19 -36.19 0.69
N ALA A 33 -16.46 -36.94 1.74
CA ALA A 33 -16.57 -36.42 3.10
C ALA A 33 -15.21 -35.84 3.57
N ASN A 34 -14.10 -36.52 3.25
CA ASN A 34 -12.76 -36.01 3.53
C ASN A 34 -12.48 -34.70 2.79
N ARG A 35 -12.82 -34.60 1.48
CA ARG A 35 -12.67 -33.36 0.70
C ARG A 35 -13.49 -32.21 1.29
N ARG A 36 -14.73 -32.48 1.69
CA ARG A 36 -15.58 -31.45 2.36
C ARG A 36 -14.96 -30.98 3.66
N ARG A 37 -14.49 -31.89 4.51
CA ARG A 37 -13.81 -31.56 5.77
C ARG A 37 -12.56 -30.71 5.56
N GLN A 38 -11.76 -31.03 4.52
CA GLN A 38 -10.61 -30.21 4.14
C GLN A 38 -11.03 -28.81 3.67
N ALA A 39 -12.08 -28.69 2.84
CA ALA A 39 -12.60 -27.41 2.37
C ALA A 39 -13.11 -26.55 3.53
N ASP A 40 -13.86 -27.14 4.47
CA ASP A 40 -14.36 -26.46 5.67
C ASP A 40 -13.18 -25.93 6.54
N ALA A 41 -12.13 -26.73 6.72
CA ALA A 41 -10.95 -26.32 7.47
C ALA A 41 -10.19 -25.18 6.77
N ARG A 42 -10.06 -25.21 5.43
CA ARG A 42 -9.47 -24.10 4.66
C ARG A 42 -10.32 -22.83 4.75
N ALA A 43 -11.64 -22.96 4.69
CA ALA A 43 -12.55 -21.83 4.86
C ALA A 43 -12.41 -21.19 6.26
N ALA A 44 -12.31 -22.02 7.31
CA ALA A 44 -12.05 -21.53 8.66
C ALA A 44 -10.70 -20.79 8.79
N ALA A 45 -9.64 -21.32 8.16
CA ALA A 45 -8.35 -20.63 8.13
C ALA A 45 -8.42 -19.27 7.41
N ARG A 46 -9.17 -19.19 6.29
CA ARG A 46 -9.40 -17.92 5.59
C ARG A 46 -10.21 -16.93 6.43
N ALA A 47 -11.22 -17.39 7.17
CA ALA A 47 -12.00 -16.53 8.06
C ALA A 47 -11.11 -15.90 9.13
N LYS A 48 -10.25 -16.66 9.80
CA LYS A 48 -9.29 -16.16 10.79
C LYS A 48 -8.30 -15.15 10.16
N LEU A 49 -7.87 -15.40 8.91
CA LEU A 49 -7.00 -14.46 8.20
C LEU A 49 -7.73 -13.13 7.94
N ARG A 50 -9.00 -13.17 7.53
CA ARG A 50 -9.83 -11.97 7.34
C ARG A 50 -10.00 -11.18 8.63
N ASP A 51 -10.17 -11.85 9.76
CA ASP A 51 -10.27 -11.22 11.09
C ASP A 51 -8.95 -10.55 11.52
N ALA A 52 -7.81 -10.97 10.95
CA ALA A 52 -6.50 -10.38 11.20
C ALA A 52 -6.17 -9.18 10.30
N ILE A 53 -7.01 -8.86 9.30
CA ILE A 53 -6.80 -7.72 8.41
C ILE A 53 -6.91 -6.43 9.24
N PRO A 54 -5.88 -5.56 9.22
CA PRO A 54 -5.96 -4.31 9.96
C PRO A 54 -7.00 -3.39 9.35
N GLN A 55 -7.62 -2.59 10.22
CA GLN A 55 -8.52 -1.53 9.75
C GLN A 55 -7.72 -0.56 8.87
N ARG A 56 -8.28 -0.23 7.72
CA ARG A 56 -7.67 0.76 6.81
C ARG A 56 -7.72 2.14 7.45
N PRO A 57 -6.61 2.89 7.42
CA PRO A 57 -6.60 4.24 7.97
C PRO A 57 -7.56 5.15 7.19
N ASP A 58 -8.43 5.82 7.91
CA ASP A 58 -9.38 6.78 7.34
C ASP A 58 -8.73 8.15 7.07
N GLY A 59 -9.41 8.97 6.24
CA GLY A 59 -9.03 10.35 5.96
C GLY A 59 -7.98 10.53 4.85
N PRO A 60 -7.66 11.80 4.52
CA PRO A 60 -6.70 12.15 3.47
C PRO A 60 -5.26 11.80 3.86
N ASP A 61 -4.36 11.89 2.90
CA ASP A 61 -2.92 11.76 3.14
C ASP A 61 -2.46 12.88 4.09
N PRO A 62 -1.76 12.56 5.20
CA PRO A 62 -1.25 13.57 6.14
C PRO A 62 -0.34 14.61 5.47
N ARG A 63 0.39 14.24 4.41
CA ARG A 63 1.23 15.14 3.63
C ARG A 63 0.44 16.26 2.97
N GLN A 64 -0.79 15.97 2.53
CA GLN A 64 -1.65 16.98 1.91
C GLN A 64 -1.97 18.14 2.87
N ALA A 65 -2.22 17.85 4.14
CA ALA A 65 -2.51 18.87 5.14
C ALA A 65 -1.32 19.85 5.31
N VAL A 66 -0.09 19.34 5.32
CA VAL A 66 1.12 20.18 5.38
C VAL A 66 1.27 21.03 4.11
N MET A 67 1.06 20.44 2.94
CA MET A 67 1.14 21.18 1.67
C MET A 67 0.10 22.30 1.58
N ASP A 68 -1.09 22.10 2.17
CA ASP A 68 -2.12 23.13 2.23
C ASP A 68 -1.76 24.24 3.23
N GLN A 69 -1.08 23.93 4.34
CA GLN A 69 -0.65 24.91 5.34
C GLN A 69 0.44 25.86 4.85
N ILE A 70 1.35 25.40 3.98
CA ILE A 70 2.41 26.25 3.44
C ILE A 70 1.91 27.22 2.36
N LYS A 71 0.66 27.09 1.88
CA LYS A 71 0.08 28.00 0.89
C LYS A 71 -0.01 29.43 1.44
N PRO A 72 0.35 30.46 0.65
CA PRO A 72 0.30 31.84 1.10
C PRO A 72 -1.14 32.30 1.33
N THR A 73 -1.38 32.95 2.48
CA THR A 73 -2.70 33.44 2.88
C THR A 73 -2.79 34.96 2.98
N THR A 74 -1.64 35.67 2.95
CA THR A 74 -1.59 37.14 3.06
C THR A 74 -1.06 37.77 1.78
N ALA A 75 -1.42 39.04 1.54
CA ALA A 75 -0.96 39.79 0.37
C ALA A 75 0.57 39.86 0.27
N ASP A 76 1.26 40.01 1.38
CA ASP A 76 2.73 40.05 1.41
C ASP A 76 3.34 38.69 1.04
N GLN A 77 2.77 37.60 1.55
CA GLN A 77 3.20 36.25 1.19
C GLN A 77 2.97 35.98 -0.30
N ILE A 78 1.84 36.41 -0.85
CA ILE A 78 1.52 36.28 -2.29
C ILE A 78 2.50 37.08 -3.15
N ALA A 79 2.87 38.27 -2.72
CA ALA A 79 3.86 39.09 -3.44
C ALA A 79 5.26 38.45 -3.42
N VAL A 80 5.67 37.88 -2.29
CA VAL A 80 6.92 37.11 -2.17
C VAL A 80 6.87 35.86 -3.05
N LEU A 81 5.76 35.13 -3.06
CA LEU A 81 5.55 33.97 -3.91
C LEU A 81 5.74 34.32 -5.38
N ALA A 82 5.05 35.35 -5.87
CA ALA A 82 5.14 35.81 -7.25
C ALA A 82 6.59 36.17 -7.66
N HIS A 83 7.36 36.80 -6.74
CA HIS A 83 8.75 37.11 -6.97
C HIS A 83 9.64 35.85 -7.07
N GLU A 84 9.45 34.88 -6.19
CA GLU A 84 10.20 33.61 -6.25
C GLU A 84 9.80 32.79 -7.49
N GLN A 85 8.52 32.77 -7.91
CA GLN A 85 8.09 32.14 -9.14
C GLN A 85 8.75 32.75 -10.37
N ALA A 86 8.88 34.08 -10.44
CA ALA A 86 9.61 34.75 -11.52
C ALA A 86 11.08 34.31 -11.62
N LYS A 87 11.74 34.12 -10.47
CA LYS A 87 13.11 33.56 -10.41
C LYS A 87 13.16 32.10 -10.86
N ILE A 88 12.22 31.27 -10.40
CA ILE A 88 12.12 29.86 -10.78
C ILE A 88 11.97 29.76 -12.30
N ASN A 89 11.04 30.51 -12.89
CA ASN A 89 10.85 30.53 -14.34
C ASN A 89 12.14 30.95 -15.08
N ALA A 90 12.81 32.02 -14.64
CA ALA A 90 14.06 32.45 -15.25
C ALA A 90 15.16 31.38 -15.15
N LEU A 91 15.27 30.66 -14.03
CA LEU A 91 16.24 29.57 -13.87
C LEU A 91 15.93 28.40 -14.81
N ILE A 92 14.64 28.01 -14.92
CA ILE A 92 14.21 26.92 -15.79
C ILE A 92 14.38 27.31 -17.26
N ASP A 93 14.10 28.58 -17.65
CA ASP A 93 14.32 29.09 -18.99
C ASP A 93 15.81 29.09 -19.37
N ASN A 94 16.69 29.25 -18.41
CA ASN A 94 18.14 29.12 -18.57
C ASN A 94 18.66 27.67 -18.47
N GLY A 95 17.78 26.67 -18.47
CA GLY A 95 18.13 25.24 -18.52
C GLY A 95 18.32 24.55 -17.16
N SER A 96 17.97 25.20 -16.06
CA SER A 96 18.00 24.53 -14.75
C SER A 96 16.93 23.42 -14.65
N ASN A 97 17.29 22.32 -13.99
CA ASN A 97 16.38 21.22 -13.73
C ASN A 97 15.53 21.53 -12.47
N VAL A 98 14.21 21.40 -12.58
CA VAL A 98 13.29 21.68 -11.47
C VAL A 98 13.55 20.81 -10.24
N LEU A 99 13.90 19.53 -10.40
CA LEU A 99 14.21 18.64 -9.27
C LEU A 99 15.46 19.12 -8.52
N GLN A 100 16.49 19.59 -9.23
CA GLN A 100 17.66 20.19 -8.58
C GLN A 100 17.33 21.50 -7.86
N LEU A 101 16.40 22.29 -8.40
CA LEU A 101 15.93 23.49 -7.73
C LEU A 101 15.20 23.17 -6.42
N ILE A 102 14.41 22.08 -6.39
CA ILE A 102 13.76 21.59 -5.16
C ILE A 102 14.81 21.14 -4.15
N ASP A 103 15.78 20.33 -4.56
CA ASP A 103 16.82 19.77 -3.67
C ASP A 103 17.67 20.86 -2.98
N GLN A 104 17.82 22.01 -3.63
CA GLN A 104 18.62 23.15 -3.12
C GLN A 104 17.78 24.26 -2.49
N ALA A 105 16.44 24.12 -2.51
CA ALA A 105 15.52 25.14 -2.04
C ALA A 105 15.52 25.25 -0.51
N ASP A 106 15.32 26.47 -0.04
CA ASP A 106 14.84 26.79 1.31
C ASP A 106 13.31 26.72 1.38
N GLU A 107 12.73 26.81 2.57
CA GLU A 107 11.29 26.70 2.81
C GLU A 107 10.47 27.70 1.96
N ARG A 108 10.95 28.95 1.82
CA ARG A 108 10.28 29.98 1.02
C ARG A 108 10.20 29.59 -0.45
N ARG A 109 11.30 29.09 -0.99
CA ARG A 109 11.37 28.65 -2.40
C ARG A 109 10.57 27.37 -2.62
N LEU A 110 10.51 26.47 -1.62
CA LEU A 110 9.67 25.27 -1.68
C LEU A 110 8.19 25.61 -1.80
N THR A 111 7.71 26.61 -1.04
CA THR A 111 6.33 27.11 -1.20
C THR A 111 6.07 27.59 -2.64
N ALA A 112 7.02 28.32 -3.23
CA ALA A 112 6.89 28.80 -4.61
C ALA A 112 6.97 27.67 -5.65
N LEU A 113 7.79 26.64 -5.41
CA LEU A 113 7.89 25.46 -6.26
C LEU A 113 6.65 24.59 -6.20
N ALA A 114 6.00 24.47 -5.02
CA ALA A 114 4.73 23.78 -4.86
C ALA A 114 3.62 24.44 -5.70
N ASP A 115 3.48 25.75 -5.61
CA ASP A 115 2.49 26.51 -6.37
C ASP A 115 2.83 26.49 -7.89
N TRP A 116 4.13 26.60 -8.23
CA TRP A 116 4.59 26.48 -9.61
C TRP A 116 4.25 25.11 -10.23
N ALA A 117 4.35 24.04 -9.47
CA ALA A 117 3.98 22.70 -9.94
C ALA A 117 2.48 22.60 -10.28
N GLU A 118 1.61 23.32 -9.57
CA GLU A 118 0.17 23.34 -9.81
C GLU A 118 -0.22 24.27 -10.97
N THR A 119 0.54 25.34 -11.24
CA THR A 119 0.13 26.43 -12.15
C THR A 119 0.97 26.54 -13.43
N SER A 120 2.12 25.87 -13.52
CA SER A 120 3.02 25.99 -14.65
C SER A 120 2.48 25.32 -15.92
N ASP A 121 2.45 26.05 -17.03
CA ASP A 121 2.10 25.52 -18.35
C ASP A 121 2.98 24.34 -18.76
N ARG A 122 4.21 24.28 -18.30
CA ARG A 122 5.17 23.18 -18.59
C ARG A 122 4.73 21.87 -17.94
N VAL A 123 4.21 21.93 -16.72
CA VAL A 123 3.68 20.78 -16.01
C VAL A 123 2.33 20.40 -16.59
N LEU A 124 1.45 21.37 -16.80
CA LEU A 124 0.09 21.18 -17.33
C LEU A 124 0.08 20.63 -18.77
N SER A 125 1.12 20.91 -19.57
CA SER A 125 1.27 20.38 -20.93
C SER A 125 2.11 19.10 -21.03
N SER A 126 2.51 18.50 -19.90
CA SER A 126 3.19 17.20 -19.88
C SER A 126 2.27 16.07 -20.37
N PRO A 127 2.80 14.92 -20.85
CA PRO A 127 1.98 13.79 -21.26
C PRO A 127 1.07 13.23 -20.15
N ASP A 128 1.47 13.38 -18.89
CA ASP A 128 0.69 13.03 -17.71
C ASP A 128 0.84 14.15 -16.67
N PRO A 129 -0.01 15.19 -16.73
CA PRO A 129 0.08 16.34 -15.82
C PRO A 129 -0.15 15.96 -14.34
N GLU A 130 -1.07 15.04 -14.08
CA GLU A 130 -1.41 14.63 -12.73
C GLU A 130 -0.23 13.90 -12.07
N ALA A 131 0.40 12.97 -12.78
CA ALA A 131 1.59 12.27 -12.29
C ALA A 131 2.78 13.23 -12.10
N ALA A 132 3.00 14.17 -13.04
CA ALA A 132 4.06 15.16 -12.92
C ALA A 132 3.85 16.11 -11.73
N GLN A 133 2.62 16.57 -11.49
CA GLN A 133 2.27 17.37 -10.31
C GLN A 133 2.48 16.59 -9.01
N ALA A 134 2.04 15.32 -8.97
CA ALA A 134 2.19 14.47 -7.81
C ALA A 134 3.67 14.26 -7.47
N GLU A 135 4.52 13.93 -8.46
CA GLU A 135 5.96 13.74 -8.27
C GLU A 135 6.65 15.00 -7.72
N LEU A 136 6.35 16.17 -8.30
CA LEU A 136 6.92 17.42 -7.84
C LEU A 136 6.46 17.78 -6.42
N ARG A 137 5.19 17.55 -6.11
CA ARG A 137 4.62 17.78 -4.78
C ARG A 137 5.26 16.88 -3.73
N ASP A 138 5.40 15.60 -4.03
CA ASP A 138 6.06 14.64 -3.14
C ASP A 138 7.52 15.05 -2.91
N ARG A 139 8.24 15.49 -3.93
CA ARG A 139 9.63 15.95 -3.80
C ARG A 139 9.75 17.22 -2.96
N VAL A 140 8.83 18.18 -3.11
CA VAL A 140 8.76 19.39 -2.27
C VAL A 140 8.50 19.01 -0.82
N PHE A 141 7.56 18.09 -0.58
CA PHE A 141 7.26 17.61 0.77
C PHE A 141 8.47 16.91 1.41
N ASP A 142 9.13 16.00 0.70
CA ASP A 142 10.33 15.32 1.20
C ASP A 142 11.42 16.33 1.57
N ARG A 143 11.62 17.35 0.74
CA ARG A 143 12.60 18.40 1.04
C ARG A 143 12.22 19.24 2.26
N LEU A 144 10.93 19.52 2.50
CA LEU A 144 10.46 20.19 3.73
C LEU A 144 10.79 19.35 4.97
N ALA A 145 10.57 18.03 4.90
CA ALA A 145 10.93 17.11 5.97
C ALA A 145 12.44 17.07 6.21
N ASP A 146 13.26 17.04 5.15
CA ASP A 146 14.73 17.09 5.22
C ASP A 146 15.26 18.38 5.86
N LEU A 147 14.57 19.50 5.66
CA LEU A 147 14.88 20.78 6.32
C LEU A 147 14.45 20.80 7.80
N GLY A 148 13.80 19.77 8.29
CA GLY A 148 13.35 19.66 9.68
C GLY A 148 12.08 20.44 9.97
N HIS A 149 11.24 20.73 8.95
CA HIS A 149 9.91 21.32 9.18
C HIS A 149 9.08 20.35 10.05
N GLU A 150 8.73 20.78 11.26
CA GLU A 150 8.20 19.89 12.31
C GLU A 150 6.94 19.13 11.86
N ASP A 151 6.00 19.84 11.21
CA ASP A 151 4.77 19.21 10.74
C ASP A 151 5.01 18.28 9.53
N ALA A 152 6.00 18.57 8.68
CA ALA A 152 6.36 17.71 7.57
C ALA A 152 7.00 16.40 8.06
N VAL A 153 7.89 16.47 9.06
CA VAL A 153 8.50 15.28 9.68
C VAL A 153 7.42 14.38 10.32
N LYS A 154 6.52 14.96 11.11
CA LYS A 154 5.40 14.21 11.71
C LYS A 154 4.46 13.60 10.67
N ALA A 155 4.15 14.36 9.63
CA ALA A 155 3.28 13.88 8.54
C ALA A 155 3.96 12.76 7.74
N GLN A 156 5.28 12.82 7.55
CA GLN A 156 6.05 11.77 6.88
C GLN A 156 6.01 10.45 7.65
N GLU A 157 6.23 10.50 8.98
CA GLU A 157 6.12 9.32 9.85
C GLU A 157 4.71 8.71 9.79
N THR A 158 3.67 9.57 9.90
CA THR A 158 2.28 9.13 9.84
C THR A 158 1.91 8.56 8.47
N ALA A 159 2.42 9.14 7.39
CA ALA A 159 2.19 8.66 6.02
C ALA A 159 2.86 7.30 5.78
N GLN A 160 4.09 7.09 6.30
CA GLN A 160 4.79 5.80 6.23
C GLN A 160 4.03 4.70 6.99
N ASP A 161 3.55 4.99 8.20
CA ASP A 161 2.73 4.05 8.99
C ASP A 161 1.42 3.72 8.27
N ARG A 162 0.79 4.72 7.63
CA ARG A 162 -0.41 4.56 6.83
C ARG A 162 -0.15 3.66 5.61
N GLU A 163 0.89 3.95 4.84
CA GLU A 163 1.27 3.16 3.66
C GLU A 163 1.54 1.70 4.03
N LEU A 164 2.27 1.48 5.12
CA LEU A 164 2.55 0.15 5.62
C LEU A 164 1.28 -0.59 6.08
N THR A 165 0.37 0.11 6.77
CA THR A 165 -0.91 -0.48 7.21
C THR A 165 -1.78 -0.88 6.02
N LEU A 166 -1.84 -0.04 4.97
CA LEU A 166 -2.56 -0.35 3.73
C LEU A 166 -1.92 -1.53 3.00
N ALA A 167 -0.60 -1.57 2.90
CA ALA A 167 0.12 -2.69 2.27
C ALA A 167 -0.13 -4.01 3.00
N VAL A 168 -0.13 -4.01 4.34
CA VAL A 168 -0.45 -5.19 5.13
C VAL A 168 -1.90 -5.63 4.93
N ALA A 169 -2.86 -4.70 4.90
CA ALA A 169 -4.26 -5.02 4.62
C ALA A 169 -4.41 -5.65 3.23
N ASP A 170 -3.83 -5.03 2.19
CA ASP A 170 -3.87 -5.52 0.81
C ASP A 170 -3.23 -6.90 0.65
N ALA A 171 -2.11 -7.14 1.35
CA ALA A 171 -1.43 -8.43 1.33
C ALA A 171 -2.29 -9.54 1.96
N LEU A 172 -2.90 -9.29 3.13
CA LEU A 172 -3.76 -10.26 3.82
C LEU A 172 -5.08 -10.50 3.06
N GLU A 173 -5.68 -9.45 2.50
CA GLU A 173 -6.86 -9.58 1.63
C GLU A 173 -6.56 -10.41 0.37
N GLY A 174 -5.41 -10.14 -0.28
CA GLY A 174 -4.95 -10.94 -1.41
C GLY A 174 -4.81 -12.43 -1.04
N LEU A 175 -4.13 -12.71 0.08
CA LEU A 175 -3.98 -14.07 0.59
C LEU A 175 -5.32 -14.74 0.89
N ALA A 176 -6.29 -14.02 1.44
CA ALA A 176 -7.63 -14.54 1.70
C ALA A 176 -8.39 -14.89 0.40
N ARG A 177 -8.03 -14.26 -0.73
CA ARG A 177 -8.52 -14.61 -2.08
C ARG A 177 -7.66 -15.64 -2.80
N GLY A 178 -6.56 -16.10 -2.18
CA GLY A 178 -5.60 -17.03 -2.80
C GLY A 178 -4.62 -16.36 -3.77
N GLU A 179 -4.43 -15.05 -3.65
CA GLU A 179 -3.56 -14.24 -4.49
C GLU A 179 -2.44 -13.59 -3.68
N LEU A 180 -1.28 -13.37 -4.31
CA LEU A 180 -0.20 -12.58 -3.73
C LEU A 180 -0.19 -11.20 -4.38
N ASN A 181 -0.44 -10.16 -3.59
CA ASN A 181 -0.32 -8.77 -4.04
C ASN A 181 1.16 -8.35 -4.05
N GLY A 182 1.78 -8.37 -5.25
CA GLY A 182 3.20 -8.05 -5.43
C GLY A 182 3.56 -6.62 -5.01
N GLY A 183 2.69 -5.65 -5.25
CA GLY A 183 2.88 -4.25 -4.83
C GLY A 183 2.92 -4.12 -3.30
N ALA A 184 1.93 -4.68 -2.62
CA ALA A 184 1.87 -4.70 -1.17
C ALA A 184 3.11 -5.39 -0.55
N MET A 185 3.52 -6.51 -1.14
CA MET A 185 4.72 -7.24 -0.70
C MET A 185 6.00 -6.44 -0.88
N THR A 186 6.11 -5.67 -1.96
CA THR A 186 7.27 -4.78 -2.20
C THR A 186 7.32 -3.66 -1.16
N THR A 187 6.18 -3.07 -0.82
CA THR A 187 6.10 -2.03 0.23
C THR A 187 6.51 -2.60 1.59
N ILE A 188 6.01 -3.77 1.98
CA ILE A 188 6.40 -4.42 3.24
C ILE A 188 7.90 -4.72 3.25
N TYR A 189 8.47 -5.24 2.14
CA TYR A 189 9.90 -5.51 2.05
C TYR A 189 10.75 -4.25 2.17
N ARG A 190 10.35 -3.16 1.53
CA ARG A 190 11.07 -1.89 1.57
C ARG A 190 11.07 -1.28 2.97
N THR A 191 9.95 -1.40 3.69
CA THR A 191 9.77 -0.78 5.02
C THR A 191 10.35 -1.64 6.14
N ASP A 192 10.20 -2.97 6.07
CA ASP A 192 10.69 -3.91 7.09
C ASP A 192 11.22 -5.20 6.44
N PRO A 193 12.45 -5.14 5.87
CA PRO A 193 13.06 -6.27 5.16
C PRO A 193 13.31 -7.49 6.08
N ASP A 194 13.50 -7.29 7.36
CA ASP A 194 13.80 -8.39 8.29
C ASP A 194 12.53 -9.18 8.61
N THR A 195 11.41 -8.50 8.90
CA THR A 195 10.11 -9.17 9.04
C THR A 195 9.72 -9.87 7.73
N TYR A 196 9.95 -9.24 6.57
CA TYR A 196 9.68 -9.87 5.28
C TYR A 196 10.49 -11.15 5.09
N ARG A 197 11.81 -11.13 5.33
CA ARG A 197 12.68 -12.31 5.23
C ARG A 197 12.28 -13.40 6.22
N GLY A 198 11.95 -13.02 7.46
CA GLY A 198 11.45 -13.97 8.47
C GLY A 198 10.13 -14.63 8.07
N THR A 199 9.30 -13.94 7.29
CA THR A 199 8.01 -14.44 6.81
C THR A 199 8.16 -15.39 5.62
N PHE A 200 8.95 -14.98 4.61
CA PHE A 200 9.07 -15.70 3.32
C PHE A 200 10.36 -16.49 3.17
N GLY A 201 11.40 -16.16 3.93
CA GLY A 201 12.70 -16.83 3.92
C GLY A 201 12.76 -18.10 4.76
N ALA A 202 11.72 -18.42 5.51
CA ALA A 202 11.67 -19.65 6.29
C ALA A 202 11.78 -20.87 5.38
N ASN A 203 12.86 -21.64 5.50
CA ASN A 203 13.06 -22.88 4.76
C ASN A 203 12.08 -23.95 5.25
N LEU A 204 10.92 -24.02 4.63
CA LEU A 204 9.97 -25.12 4.86
C LEU A 204 10.60 -26.44 4.35
N PRO A 205 10.41 -27.55 5.07
CA PRO A 205 10.74 -28.88 4.57
C PRO A 205 10.11 -29.12 3.20
N THR A 206 10.77 -29.93 2.35
CA THR A 206 10.29 -30.17 0.98
C THR A 206 8.86 -30.74 0.93
N ALA A 207 8.52 -31.63 1.87
CA ALA A 207 7.18 -32.20 2.01
C ALA A 207 6.14 -31.11 2.36
N ASP A 208 6.50 -30.13 3.19
CA ASP A 208 5.61 -29.04 3.54
C ASP A 208 5.44 -28.06 2.37
N ARG A 209 6.48 -27.82 1.56
CA ARG A 209 6.39 -27.00 0.34
C ARG A 209 5.44 -27.60 -0.69
N GLN A 210 5.49 -28.91 -0.90
CA GLN A 210 4.56 -29.60 -1.81
C GLN A 210 3.12 -29.53 -1.29
N THR A 211 2.91 -29.88 -0.03
CA THR A 211 1.59 -29.79 0.64
C THR A 211 1.02 -28.38 0.57
N LEU A 212 1.87 -27.36 0.78
CA LEU A 212 1.48 -25.96 0.72
C LEU A 212 1.08 -25.55 -0.71
N ALA A 213 1.84 -25.96 -1.74
CA ALA A 213 1.49 -25.68 -3.13
C ALA A 213 0.16 -26.33 -3.55
N GLU A 214 -0.17 -27.50 -3.01
CA GLU A 214 -1.48 -28.14 -3.20
C GLU A 214 -2.59 -27.40 -2.47
N ALA A 215 -2.33 -26.99 -1.23
CA ALA A 215 -3.26 -26.18 -0.43
C ALA A 215 -3.55 -24.82 -1.07
N ASP A 216 -2.53 -24.13 -1.61
CA ASP A 216 -2.69 -22.86 -2.32
C ASP A 216 -3.57 -23.03 -3.58
N ARG A 217 -3.34 -24.07 -4.38
CA ARG A 217 -4.19 -24.36 -5.56
C ARG A 217 -5.63 -24.69 -5.15
N ALA A 218 -5.83 -25.39 -4.03
CA ALA A 218 -7.14 -25.68 -3.51
C ALA A 218 -7.84 -24.40 -3.00
N ALA A 219 -7.10 -23.56 -2.28
CA ALA A 219 -7.62 -22.27 -1.79
C ALA A 219 -8.04 -21.34 -2.93
N GLN A 220 -7.26 -21.27 -4.02
CA GLN A 220 -7.62 -20.48 -5.21
C GLN A 220 -8.91 -20.98 -5.86
N ARG A 221 -9.07 -22.30 -5.99
CA ARG A 221 -10.32 -22.88 -6.53
C ARG A 221 -11.52 -22.55 -5.65
N ASP A 222 -11.36 -22.70 -4.33
CA ASP A 222 -12.44 -22.42 -3.38
C ASP A 222 -12.83 -20.93 -3.43
N ALA A 223 -11.86 -20.01 -3.50
CA ALA A 223 -12.10 -18.57 -3.63
C ALA A 223 -12.82 -18.20 -4.93
N LEU A 224 -12.46 -18.84 -6.06
CA LEU A 224 -13.13 -18.64 -7.34
C LEU A 224 -14.60 -19.07 -7.28
N HIS A 225 -14.88 -20.22 -6.63
CA HIS A 225 -16.25 -20.70 -6.45
C HIS A 225 -17.09 -19.76 -5.56
N GLU A 226 -16.50 -19.22 -4.49
CA GLU A 226 -17.17 -18.23 -3.64
C GLU A 226 -17.53 -16.97 -4.45
N GLN A 227 -16.61 -16.42 -5.23
CA GLN A 227 -16.86 -15.25 -6.10
C GLN A 227 -17.97 -15.52 -7.13
N GLN A 228 -17.99 -16.69 -7.75
CA GLN A 228 -19.01 -17.05 -8.72
C GLN A 228 -20.39 -17.18 -8.05
N ALA A 229 -20.46 -17.76 -6.84
CA ALA A 229 -21.70 -17.88 -6.09
C ALA A 229 -22.25 -16.50 -5.69
N ASP A 230 -21.39 -15.58 -5.25
CA ASP A 230 -21.78 -14.22 -4.89
C ASP A 230 -22.29 -13.43 -6.11
N GLN A 231 -21.60 -13.53 -7.25
CA GLN A 231 -22.07 -12.91 -8.51
C GLN A 231 -23.44 -13.46 -8.97
N GLN A 232 -23.71 -14.75 -8.76
CA GLN A 232 -25.01 -15.33 -9.07
C GLN A 232 -26.11 -14.82 -8.14
N ARG A 233 -25.82 -14.67 -6.83
CA ARG A 233 -26.75 -14.09 -5.85
C ARG A 233 -27.11 -12.65 -6.19
N ASP A 234 -26.11 -11.84 -6.55
CA ASP A 234 -26.31 -10.44 -6.93
C ASP A 234 -27.16 -10.29 -8.20
N ARG A 235 -27.01 -11.21 -9.16
CA ARG A 235 -27.85 -11.23 -10.37
C ARG A 235 -29.30 -11.58 -10.04
N MET A 236 -29.52 -12.62 -9.23
CA MET A 236 -30.89 -13.03 -8.83
C MET A 236 -31.57 -11.99 -7.95
N GLY A 237 -30.83 -11.22 -7.16
CA GLY A 237 -31.39 -10.13 -6.33
C GLY A 237 -31.76 -8.86 -7.09
N ARG A 238 -31.28 -8.67 -8.34
CA ARG A 238 -31.64 -7.52 -9.19
C ARG A 238 -32.87 -7.74 -10.07
N ASP A 239 -33.30 -8.99 -10.20
CA ASP A 239 -34.45 -9.38 -11.02
C ASP A 239 -35.77 -9.49 -10.20
N GLN A 240 -35.75 -9.08 -8.93
CA GLN A 240 -36.92 -8.96 -8.03
C GLN A 240 -37.23 -7.50 -7.71
#